data_6777ab30d6d0678700208172f7542df2
#
_entry.id   6777ab30d6d0678700208172f7542df2
#
_cell.length_a   1.000
_cell.length_b   1.000
_cell.length_c   1.000
_cell.angle_alpha   90.00
_cell.angle_beta   90.00
_cell.angle_gamma   90.00
#
_symmetry.space_group_name_H-M   'P 1'
#
loop_
_entity.id
_entity.type
_entity.pdbx_description
1 polymer ?
#
loop_
_entity_poly.entity_id
_entity_poly.type
_entity_poly.pdbx_seq_one_letter_code
_entity_poly.pdbx_strand_id
1 'polypeptide(L)'
;MRDFEREVMNAAGQLPPIRTEEFSWSLARHYLFRFCRRGYFIRYYLAQGGWDAYSHTLAREAYFSKYLMPFDTWLSRTLRDTIRDSFAKMSAGDPRHKRRGFGFYLLRQIGKATADLQISLKNREYLYDAKRPAILEHHLGLGDFADVDKLTEKAVAILGDAYAALSRSDIIADVSDLSFVDLRTDDKFIAIDYKGFPVWIVPGLIYFREGVVSAINAEVRLTGDENSDDFFRRIGQLNSLFALFCKTRYPGYPVNITTFTFSKDLSSVVYNLFEPDIEKLIDASSAEMLALIDRDGLAHPEDFPPCENRAYCRTCRYQSACRLLENASVQDGAAR
;
A
#
# COMPACT_ATOMS: atom_id res chain seq x y z
N MET A 1 -8.52 -25.70 22.72
CA MET A 1 -8.64 -24.32 22.21
C MET A 1 -9.60 -24.22 21.00
N ARG A 2 -9.53 -25.14 20.01
CA ARG A 2 -10.45 -25.13 18.83
C ARG A 2 -11.93 -25.31 19.16
N ASP A 3 -12.27 -26.11 20.15
CA ASP A 3 -13.67 -26.38 20.53
C ASP A 3 -14.26 -25.21 21.31
N PHE A 4 -13.46 -24.54 22.14
CA PHE A 4 -13.87 -23.35 22.90
C PHE A 4 -14.16 -22.14 21.99
N GLU A 5 -13.31 -21.87 20.99
CA GLU A 5 -13.54 -20.78 20.04
C GLU A 5 -14.73 -21.06 19.11
N ARG A 6 -14.94 -22.32 18.76
CA ARG A 6 -16.10 -22.77 17.97
C ARG A 6 -17.39 -22.72 18.79
N GLU A 7 -17.33 -23.04 20.07
CA GLU A 7 -18.44 -22.93 21.01
C GLU A 7 -18.79 -21.46 21.30
N VAL A 8 -17.80 -20.58 21.46
CA VAL A 8 -18.02 -19.14 21.67
C VAL A 8 -18.65 -18.49 20.45
N MET A 9 -18.23 -18.83 19.23
CA MET A 9 -18.87 -18.36 17.99
C MET A 9 -20.27 -18.96 17.79
N ASN A 10 -20.48 -20.22 18.13
CA ASN A 10 -21.78 -20.88 17.99
C ASN A 10 -22.78 -20.47 19.08
N ALA A 11 -22.32 -20.03 20.24
CA ALA A 11 -23.17 -19.65 21.35
C ALA A 11 -23.67 -18.19 21.29
N ALA A 12 -22.93 -17.31 20.64
CA ALA A 12 -23.24 -15.88 20.60
C ALA A 12 -23.64 -15.36 19.21
N GLY A 13 -23.35 -16.14 18.13
CA GLY A 13 -23.58 -15.73 16.73
C GLY A 13 -22.93 -14.41 16.33
N GLN A 14 -22.30 -13.72 17.24
CA GLN A 14 -21.61 -12.45 17.01
C GLN A 14 -20.10 -12.64 17.20
N LEU A 15 -19.32 -12.04 16.29
CA LEU A 15 -17.89 -11.99 16.46
C LEU A 15 -17.59 -11.21 17.76
N PRO A 16 -16.82 -11.79 18.70
CA PRO A 16 -16.46 -11.06 19.93
C PRO A 16 -15.64 -9.81 19.59
N PRO A 17 -15.65 -8.79 20.47
CA PRO A 17 -14.79 -7.63 20.34
C PRO A 17 -13.32 -8.05 20.22
N ILE A 18 -12.59 -7.39 19.34
CA ILE A 18 -11.19 -7.73 19.06
C ILE A 18 -10.29 -6.74 19.77
N ARG A 19 -9.34 -7.25 20.56
CA ARG A 19 -8.34 -6.40 21.19
C ARG A 19 -7.44 -5.76 20.14
N THR A 20 -7.29 -4.45 20.21
CA THR A 20 -6.48 -3.71 19.27
C THR A 20 -4.99 -3.76 19.67
N GLU A 21 -4.12 -3.79 18.65
CA GLU A 21 -2.71 -3.49 18.83
C GLU A 21 -2.51 -1.98 19.00
N GLU A 22 -1.27 -1.58 19.25
CA GLU A 22 -0.90 -0.16 19.33
C GLU A 22 -1.37 0.60 18.07
N PHE A 23 -2.02 1.73 18.29
CA PHE A 23 -2.53 2.55 17.19
C PHE A 23 -1.38 3.11 16.35
N SER A 24 -1.57 3.12 15.04
CA SER A 24 -0.70 3.79 14.09
C SER A 24 -1.52 4.48 13.02
N TRP A 25 -0.96 5.44 12.31
CA TRP A 25 -1.62 6.11 11.21
C TRP A 25 -0.83 5.95 9.91
N SER A 26 -1.53 5.93 8.78
CA SER A 26 -0.96 6.05 7.43
C SER A 26 -2.00 6.59 6.47
N LEU A 27 -1.58 7.17 5.36
CA LEU A 27 -2.51 7.64 4.33
C LEU A 27 -3.39 6.50 3.77
N ALA A 28 -2.84 5.31 3.60
CA ALA A 28 -3.60 4.14 3.17
C ALA A 28 -4.65 3.72 4.21
N ARG A 29 -4.33 3.84 5.51
CA ARG A 29 -5.25 3.59 6.62
C ARG A 29 -6.39 4.60 6.64
N HIS A 30 -6.07 5.90 6.46
CA HIS A 30 -7.04 6.97 6.34
C HIS A 30 -8.02 6.75 5.19
N TYR A 31 -7.51 6.48 3.98
CA TYR A 31 -8.39 6.27 2.82
C TYR A 31 -9.29 5.05 2.97
N LEU A 32 -8.77 3.94 3.51
CA LEU A 32 -9.59 2.76 3.73
C LEU A 32 -10.71 3.04 4.76
N PHE A 33 -10.40 3.75 5.83
CA PHE A 33 -11.37 4.16 6.84
C PHE A 33 -12.49 5.04 6.27
N ARG A 34 -12.11 6.05 5.46
CA ARG A 34 -13.06 6.94 4.78
C ARG A 34 -13.91 6.22 3.74
N PHE A 35 -13.32 5.24 3.05
CA PHE A 35 -13.98 4.49 2.00
C PHE A 35 -14.94 3.43 2.55
N CYS A 36 -14.51 2.65 3.53
CA CYS A 36 -15.30 1.57 4.10
C CYS A 36 -14.84 1.21 5.52
N ARG A 37 -15.60 1.58 6.54
CA ARG A 37 -15.29 1.26 7.94
C ARG A 37 -15.21 -0.24 8.19
N ARG A 38 -16.07 -1.05 7.56
CA ARG A 38 -16.01 -2.52 7.64
C ARG A 38 -14.71 -3.07 7.04
N GLY A 39 -14.27 -2.57 5.88
CA GLY A 39 -12.99 -2.93 5.28
C GLY A 39 -11.80 -2.55 6.17
N TYR A 40 -11.89 -1.40 6.84
CA TYR A 40 -10.91 -0.96 7.82
C TYR A 40 -10.84 -1.92 9.02
N PHE A 41 -11.99 -2.31 9.60
CA PHE A 41 -12.06 -3.30 10.67
C PHE A 41 -11.44 -4.64 10.25
N ILE A 42 -11.82 -5.16 9.09
CA ILE A 42 -11.29 -6.42 8.56
C ILE A 42 -9.77 -6.37 8.44
N ARG A 43 -9.22 -5.27 7.92
CA ARG A 43 -7.78 -5.14 7.69
C ARG A 43 -6.97 -5.01 8.96
N TYR A 44 -7.40 -4.17 9.89
CA TYR A 44 -6.56 -3.71 10.99
C TYR A 44 -6.85 -4.42 12.32
N TYR A 45 -8.01 -5.06 12.44
CA TYR A 45 -8.38 -5.77 13.65
C TYR A 45 -8.62 -7.26 13.36
N LEU A 46 -9.57 -7.60 12.51
CA LEU A 46 -9.94 -8.99 12.25
C LEU A 46 -8.79 -9.83 11.65
N ALA A 47 -7.93 -9.23 10.83
CA ALA A 47 -6.79 -9.91 10.22
C ALA A 47 -5.64 -10.21 11.20
N GLN A 48 -5.71 -9.72 12.43
CA GLN A 48 -4.69 -9.99 13.45
C GLN A 48 -4.65 -11.48 13.78
N GLY A 49 -3.44 -12.03 13.90
CA GLY A 49 -3.27 -13.46 14.16
C GLY A 49 -3.61 -14.39 13.01
N GLY A 50 -4.23 -13.90 11.92
CA GLY A 50 -4.69 -14.72 10.78
C GLY A 50 -3.57 -15.43 9.99
N TRP A 51 -2.30 -15.13 10.26
CA TRP A 51 -1.13 -15.86 9.74
C TRP A 51 -0.95 -17.23 10.37
N ASP A 52 -1.52 -17.46 11.56
CA ASP A 52 -1.45 -18.73 12.22
C ASP A 52 -2.43 -19.73 11.58
N ALA A 53 -1.94 -20.92 11.24
CA ALA A 53 -2.73 -21.97 10.64
C ALA A 53 -3.90 -22.45 11.55
N TYR A 54 -3.79 -22.20 12.85
CA TYR A 54 -4.79 -22.55 13.86
C TYR A 54 -5.77 -21.41 14.15
N SER A 55 -5.59 -20.23 13.58
CA SER A 55 -6.52 -19.13 13.74
C SER A 55 -7.87 -19.43 13.13
N HIS A 56 -8.89 -18.73 13.62
CA HIS A 56 -10.25 -18.81 13.10
C HIS A 56 -10.29 -18.53 11.60
N THR A 57 -11.13 -19.27 10.86
CA THR A 57 -11.23 -19.17 9.38
C THR A 57 -11.44 -17.73 8.91
N LEU A 58 -12.26 -16.94 9.61
CA LEU A 58 -12.53 -15.56 9.28
C LEU A 58 -11.30 -14.65 9.42
N ALA A 59 -10.50 -14.84 10.47
CA ALA A 59 -9.25 -14.10 10.66
C ALA A 59 -8.22 -14.46 9.57
N ARG A 60 -8.16 -15.72 9.17
CA ARG A 60 -7.30 -16.20 8.08
C ARG A 60 -7.73 -15.60 6.74
N GLU A 61 -9.02 -15.57 6.45
CA GLU A 61 -9.58 -14.97 5.24
C GLU A 61 -9.31 -13.45 5.20
N ALA A 62 -9.50 -12.77 6.33
CA ALA A 62 -9.19 -11.36 6.47
C ALA A 62 -7.68 -11.08 6.26
N TYR A 63 -6.82 -11.94 6.82
CA TYR A 63 -5.37 -11.84 6.65
C TYR A 63 -4.95 -12.06 5.20
N PHE A 64 -5.47 -13.07 4.53
CA PHE A 64 -5.22 -13.31 3.11
C PHE A 64 -5.68 -12.11 2.26
N SER A 65 -6.90 -11.65 2.45
CA SER A 65 -7.49 -10.53 1.72
C SER A 65 -6.65 -9.23 1.81
N LYS A 66 -5.94 -9.03 2.91
CA LYS A 66 -5.06 -7.87 3.14
C LYS A 66 -3.89 -7.80 2.13
N TYR A 67 -3.46 -8.94 1.58
CA TYR A 67 -2.33 -9.02 0.63
C TYR A 67 -2.78 -8.98 -0.83
N LEU A 68 -4.07 -9.16 -1.13
CA LEU A 68 -4.60 -8.96 -2.47
C LEU A 68 -4.45 -7.47 -2.84
N MET A 69 -3.76 -7.20 -3.92
CA MET A 69 -3.38 -5.85 -4.32
C MET A 69 -3.96 -5.52 -5.69
N PRO A 70 -4.62 -4.36 -5.89
CA PRO A 70 -4.97 -3.90 -7.22
C PRO A 70 -3.74 -3.84 -8.12
N PHE A 71 -3.91 -4.11 -9.40
CA PHE A 71 -2.81 -4.20 -10.35
C PHE A 71 -2.01 -2.90 -10.48
N ASP A 72 -2.68 -1.76 -10.54
CA ASP A 72 -2.04 -0.44 -10.56
C ASP A 72 -1.23 -0.15 -9.27
N THR A 73 -1.75 -0.57 -8.13
CA THR A 73 -1.04 -0.47 -6.85
C THR A 73 0.21 -1.36 -6.82
N TRP A 74 0.13 -2.56 -7.41
CA TRP A 74 1.29 -3.44 -7.56
C TRP A 74 2.35 -2.83 -8.49
N LEU A 75 1.93 -2.24 -9.62
CA LEU A 75 2.83 -1.53 -10.54
C LEU A 75 3.53 -0.35 -9.85
N SER A 76 2.77 0.49 -9.14
CA SER A 76 3.30 1.64 -8.39
C SER A 76 4.32 1.20 -7.35
N ARG A 77 3.99 0.16 -6.57
CA ARG A 77 4.91 -0.40 -5.58
C ARG A 77 6.16 -0.97 -6.22
N THR A 78 6.01 -1.76 -7.30
CA THR A 78 7.13 -2.36 -8.02
C THR A 78 8.05 -1.28 -8.56
N LEU A 79 7.50 -0.22 -9.15
CA LEU A 79 8.30 0.88 -9.68
C LEU A 79 9.08 1.59 -8.58
N ARG A 80 8.45 1.93 -7.45
CA ARG A 80 9.13 2.55 -6.30
C ARG A 80 10.24 1.65 -5.74
N ASP A 81 9.94 0.37 -5.52
CA ASP A 81 10.90 -0.58 -4.98
C ASP A 81 12.09 -0.77 -5.93
N THR A 82 11.83 -0.88 -7.25
CA THR A 82 12.89 -1.05 -8.25
C THR A 82 13.76 0.20 -8.40
N ILE A 83 13.18 1.39 -8.32
CA ILE A 83 13.93 2.66 -8.29
C ILE A 83 14.87 2.67 -7.07
N ARG A 84 14.33 2.48 -5.88
CA ARG A 84 15.10 2.48 -4.62
C ARG A 84 16.22 1.44 -4.64
N ASP A 85 15.90 0.18 -4.98
CA ASP A 85 16.85 -0.92 -4.98
C ASP A 85 17.95 -0.73 -6.05
N SER A 86 17.64 -0.07 -7.16
CA SER A 86 18.63 0.26 -8.20
C SER A 86 19.64 1.30 -7.71
N PHE A 87 19.14 2.33 -7.02
CA PHE A 87 20.02 3.34 -6.41
C PHE A 87 20.87 2.76 -5.27
N ALA A 88 20.28 1.92 -4.42
CA ALA A 88 21.02 1.25 -3.36
C ALA A 88 22.22 0.47 -3.90
N LYS A 89 22.03 -0.25 -5.00
CA LYS A 89 23.11 -1.00 -5.67
C LYS A 89 24.18 -0.09 -6.25
N MET A 90 23.80 1.04 -6.83
CA MET A 90 24.76 2.02 -7.35
C MET A 90 25.58 2.67 -6.24
N SER A 91 24.95 3.02 -5.11
CA SER A 91 25.60 3.69 -3.98
C SER A 91 26.49 2.75 -3.15
N ALA A 92 26.29 1.43 -3.23
CA ALA A 92 27.07 0.43 -2.50
C ALA A 92 28.57 0.35 -2.89
N GLY A 93 29.07 1.25 -3.75
CA GLY A 93 30.50 1.43 -4.01
C GLY A 93 31.17 0.38 -4.90
N ASP A 94 30.47 -0.69 -5.34
CA ASP A 94 31.04 -1.71 -6.23
C ASP A 94 31.35 -1.08 -7.61
N PRO A 95 32.63 -1.06 -8.06
CA PRO A 95 33.01 -0.48 -9.34
C PRO A 95 32.27 -1.08 -10.55
N ARG A 96 31.82 -2.34 -10.42
CA ARG A 96 31.02 -3.01 -11.45
C ARG A 96 29.61 -2.39 -11.57
N HIS A 97 29.09 -1.88 -10.46
CA HIS A 97 27.79 -1.22 -10.41
C HIS A 97 27.86 0.17 -11.06
N LYS A 98 28.89 0.95 -10.77
CA LYS A 98 29.10 2.27 -11.38
C LYS A 98 29.21 2.22 -12.91
N ARG A 99 29.81 1.15 -13.50
CA ARG A 99 29.98 1.02 -14.95
C ARG A 99 28.69 0.71 -15.71
N ARG A 100 27.69 0.11 -15.06
CA ARG A 100 26.47 -0.37 -15.74
C ARG A 100 25.33 0.65 -15.72
N GLY A 101 25.42 1.67 -14.89
CA GLY A 101 24.43 2.75 -14.79
C GLY A 101 23.09 2.33 -14.18
N PHE A 102 22.32 3.31 -13.75
CA PHE A 102 21.02 3.15 -13.13
C PHE A 102 20.02 2.33 -14.00
N GLY A 103 19.95 2.66 -15.28
CA GLY A 103 19.01 2.03 -16.21
C GLY A 103 19.16 0.51 -16.30
N PHE A 104 20.39 -0.01 -16.30
CA PHE A 104 20.63 -1.44 -16.30
C PHE A 104 20.05 -2.14 -15.07
N TYR A 105 20.25 -1.55 -13.89
CA TYR A 105 19.71 -2.13 -12.65
C TYR A 105 18.21 -2.05 -12.58
N LEU A 106 17.62 -0.93 -13.01
CA LEU A 106 16.18 -0.76 -13.05
C LEU A 106 15.51 -1.80 -13.95
N LEU A 107 15.99 -1.99 -15.18
CA LEU A 107 15.47 -3.01 -16.08
C LEU A 107 15.60 -4.43 -15.51
N ARG A 108 16.72 -4.73 -14.88
CA ARG A 108 16.93 -6.03 -14.24
C ARG A 108 15.96 -6.28 -13.10
N GLN A 109 15.69 -5.26 -12.27
CA GLN A 109 14.74 -5.38 -11.16
C GLN A 109 13.30 -5.50 -11.67
N ILE A 110 12.93 -4.75 -12.69
CA ILE A 110 11.63 -4.88 -13.37
C ILE A 110 11.47 -6.33 -13.91
N GLY A 111 12.45 -6.85 -14.64
CA GLY A 111 12.41 -8.20 -15.16
C GLY A 111 12.28 -9.27 -14.06
N LYS A 112 12.97 -9.08 -12.93
CA LYS A 112 12.81 -9.96 -11.76
C LYS A 112 11.40 -9.89 -11.18
N ALA A 113 10.88 -8.69 -10.94
CA ALA A 113 9.56 -8.50 -10.34
C ALA A 113 8.43 -9.07 -11.21
N THR A 114 8.53 -8.93 -12.55
CA THR A 114 7.53 -9.47 -13.47
C THR A 114 7.63 -11.00 -13.59
N ALA A 115 8.83 -11.58 -13.54
CA ALA A 115 9.01 -13.03 -13.47
C ALA A 115 8.45 -13.62 -12.16
N ASP A 116 8.72 -12.98 -11.02
CA ASP A 116 8.17 -13.37 -9.71
C ASP A 116 6.65 -13.29 -9.71
N LEU A 117 6.06 -12.27 -10.35
CA LEU A 117 4.61 -12.15 -10.52
C LEU A 117 4.06 -13.33 -11.33
N GLN A 118 4.63 -13.61 -12.50
CA GLN A 118 4.18 -14.70 -13.38
C GLN A 118 4.21 -16.06 -12.67
N ILE A 119 5.32 -16.35 -11.97
CA ILE A 119 5.47 -17.60 -11.21
C ILE A 119 4.42 -17.69 -10.11
N SER A 120 4.26 -16.61 -9.32
CA SER A 120 3.29 -16.58 -8.23
C SER A 120 1.87 -16.83 -8.70
N LEU A 121 1.45 -16.20 -9.79
CA LEU A 121 0.10 -16.33 -10.33
C LEU A 121 -0.14 -17.68 -11.00
N LYS A 122 0.79 -18.18 -11.82
CA LYS A 122 0.68 -19.50 -12.49
C LYS A 122 0.60 -20.65 -11.49
N ASN A 123 1.43 -20.61 -10.47
CA ASN A 123 1.49 -21.66 -9.44
C ASN A 123 0.53 -21.39 -8.26
N ARG A 124 -0.19 -20.26 -8.27
CA ARG A 124 -1.05 -19.80 -7.16
C ARG A 124 -0.30 -19.75 -5.82
N GLU A 125 1.00 -19.42 -5.85
CA GLU A 125 1.84 -19.39 -4.64
C GLU A 125 1.35 -18.37 -3.62
N TYR A 126 0.74 -17.28 -4.09
CA TYR A 126 0.14 -16.24 -3.25
C TYR A 126 -0.97 -16.73 -2.30
N LEU A 127 -1.56 -17.90 -2.57
CA LEU A 127 -2.56 -18.51 -1.67
C LEU A 127 -1.93 -19.12 -0.42
N TYR A 128 -0.64 -19.40 -0.46
CA TYR A 128 0.08 -20.08 0.63
C TYR A 128 1.18 -19.23 1.24
N ASP A 129 1.67 -18.23 0.51
CA ASP A 129 2.73 -17.32 0.94
C ASP A 129 2.33 -15.86 0.70
N ALA A 130 2.00 -15.15 1.77
CA ALA A 130 1.63 -13.73 1.75
C ALA A 130 2.75 -12.79 1.24
N LYS A 131 3.98 -13.28 1.10
CA LYS A 131 5.10 -12.51 0.52
C LYS A 131 5.10 -12.53 -1.01
N ARG A 132 4.36 -13.48 -1.61
CA ARG A 132 4.24 -13.60 -3.07
C ARG A 132 3.29 -12.55 -3.64
N PRO A 133 3.57 -12.02 -4.84
CA PRO A 133 2.66 -11.08 -5.49
C PRO A 133 1.27 -11.68 -5.69
N ALA A 134 0.24 -10.95 -5.28
CA ALA A 134 -1.16 -11.33 -5.40
C ALA A 134 -1.96 -10.18 -6.03
N ILE A 135 -2.48 -10.39 -7.22
CA ILE A 135 -3.24 -9.38 -7.96
C ILE A 135 -4.73 -9.61 -7.73
N LEU A 136 -5.41 -8.57 -7.24
CA LEU A 136 -6.83 -8.61 -6.89
C LEU A 136 -7.71 -8.95 -8.10
N GLU A 137 -7.49 -8.29 -9.24
CA GLU A 137 -8.26 -8.48 -10.46
C GLU A 137 -8.10 -9.90 -11.02
N HIS A 138 -6.88 -10.47 -10.92
CA HIS A 138 -6.63 -11.88 -11.28
C HIS A 138 -7.37 -12.83 -10.33
N HIS A 139 -7.29 -12.59 -9.03
CA HIS A 139 -7.96 -13.41 -8.01
C HIS A 139 -9.49 -13.43 -8.21
N LEU A 140 -10.06 -12.29 -8.62
CA LEU A 140 -11.49 -12.14 -8.89
C LEU A 140 -11.90 -12.60 -10.30
N GLY A 141 -10.95 -13.00 -11.17
CA GLY A 141 -11.22 -13.44 -12.53
C GLY A 141 -11.74 -12.34 -13.45
N LEU A 142 -11.28 -11.08 -13.28
CA LEU A 142 -11.82 -9.93 -13.99
C LEU A 142 -11.17 -9.75 -15.38
N GLY A 143 -11.95 -9.98 -16.43
CA GLY A 143 -11.56 -9.69 -17.82
C GLY A 143 -10.19 -10.26 -18.21
N ASP A 144 -9.35 -9.46 -18.88
CA ASP A 144 -8.00 -9.87 -19.31
C ASP A 144 -7.04 -10.16 -18.15
N PHE A 145 -7.36 -9.71 -16.93
CA PHE A 145 -6.54 -10.01 -15.74
C PHE A 145 -6.65 -11.48 -15.29
N ALA A 146 -7.66 -12.21 -15.73
CA ALA A 146 -7.78 -13.64 -15.47
C ALA A 146 -6.67 -14.46 -16.14
N ASP A 147 -6.16 -13.98 -17.29
CA ASP A 147 -5.06 -14.60 -18.05
C ASP A 147 -3.72 -14.08 -17.53
N VAL A 148 -2.91 -14.98 -16.96
CA VAL A 148 -1.61 -14.63 -16.35
C VAL A 148 -0.62 -14.12 -17.39
N ASP A 149 -0.60 -14.67 -18.58
CA ASP A 149 0.36 -14.27 -19.61
C ASP A 149 0.04 -12.86 -20.12
N LYS A 150 -1.22 -12.56 -20.44
CA LYS A 150 -1.67 -11.20 -20.79
C LYS A 150 -1.40 -10.19 -19.69
N LEU A 151 -1.69 -10.55 -18.41
CA LEU A 151 -1.43 -9.69 -17.28
C LEU A 151 0.06 -9.39 -17.15
N THR A 152 0.91 -10.40 -17.31
CA THR A 152 2.37 -10.25 -17.22
C THR A 152 2.93 -9.41 -18.38
N GLU A 153 2.47 -9.65 -19.61
CA GLU A 153 2.82 -8.83 -20.77
C GLU A 153 2.45 -7.37 -20.57
N LYS A 154 1.25 -7.11 -20.06
CA LYS A 154 0.80 -5.76 -19.71
C LYS A 154 1.67 -5.11 -18.64
N ALA A 155 2.07 -5.86 -17.61
CA ALA A 155 2.99 -5.39 -16.57
C ALA A 155 4.36 -5.01 -17.13
N VAL A 156 4.93 -5.85 -18.01
CA VAL A 156 6.22 -5.59 -18.68
C VAL A 156 6.15 -4.33 -19.54
N ALA A 157 5.09 -4.18 -20.33
CA ALA A 157 4.91 -3.02 -21.20
C ALA A 157 4.85 -1.72 -20.36
N ILE A 158 3.96 -1.65 -19.36
CA ILE A 158 3.78 -0.44 -18.54
C ILE A 158 5.04 -0.08 -17.76
N LEU A 159 5.70 -1.06 -17.11
CA LEU A 159 6.93 -0.81 -16.38
C LEU A 159 8.10 -0.45 -17.31
N GLY A 160 8.12 -1.00 -18.53
CA GLY A 160 9.10 -0.64 -19.57
C GLY A 160 8.95 0.81 -20.04
N ASP A 161 7.72 1.27 -20.24
CA ASP A 161 7.44 2.64 -20.66
C ASP A 161 7.69 3.64 -19.52
N ALA A 162 7.32 3.27 -18.29
CA ALA A 162 7.69 4.05 -17.09
C ALA A 162 9.22 4.18 -16.95
N TYR A 163 9.95 3.09 -17.21
CA TYR A 163 11.42 3.12 -17.27
C TYR A 163 11.93 4.08 -18.34
N ALA A 164 11.38 4.02 -19.56
CA ALA A 164 11.81 4.88 -20.66
C ALA A 164 11.55 6.37 -20.37
N ALA A 165 10.43 6.69 -19.71
CA ALA A 165 10.10 8.04 -19.28
C ALA A 165 11.05 8.53 -18.17
N LEU A 166 11.28 7.72 -17.13
CA LEU A 166 12.21 8.03 -16.05
C LEU A 166 13.64 8.24 -16.57
N SER A 167 14.11 7.38 -17.48
CA SER A 167 15.48 7.45 -18.00
C SER A 167 15.76 8.73 -18.81
N ARG A 168 14.70 9.38 -19.30
CA ARG A 168 14.78 10.67 -20.02
C ARG A 168 14.61 11.88 -19.10
N SER A 169 14.28 11.66 -17.83
CA SER A 169 14.07 12.76 -16.89
C SER A 169 15.41 13.30 -16.37
N ASP A 170 15.49 14.62 -16.20
CA ASP A 170 16.65 15.29 -15.61
C ASP A 170 16.95 14.78 -14.18
N ILE A 171 15.91 14.33 -13.47
CA ILE A 171 16.04 13.79 -12.11
C ILE A 171 16.91 12.54 -12.07
N ILE A 172 16.81 11.65 -13.07
CA ILE A 172 17.67 10.47 -13.14
C ILE A 172 19.10 10.86 -13.54
N ALA A 173 19.27 11.84 -14.44
CA ALA A 173 20.57 12.41 -14.75
C ALA A 173 21.21 13.00 -13.48
N ASP A 174 20.45 13.77 -12.74
CA ASP A 174 20.85 14.40 -11.48
C ASP A 174 21.27 13.40 -10.40
N VAL A 175 20.51 12.31 -10.26
CA VAL A 175 20.80 11.28 -9.25
C VAL A 175 21.88 10.31 -9.70
N SER A 176 22.20 10.23 -10.99
CA SER A 176 23.32 9.41 -11.51
C SER A 176 24.70 9.95 -11.13
N ASP A 177 24.81 11.22 -10.76
CA ASP A 177 26.03 11.87 -10.28
C ASP A 177 26.18 11.79 -8.74
N LEU A 178 25.86 10.63 -8.19
CA LEU A 178 25.75 10.40 -6.76
C LEU A 178 27.08 10.51 -5.99
N SER A 179 27.48 11.69 -5.62
CA SER A 179 28.44 11.89 -4.52
C SER A 179 27.78 11.93 -3.12
N PHE A 180 26.46 12.09 -3.04
CA PHE A 180 25.74 12.30 -1.77
C PHE A 180 24.32 11.71 -1.79
N VAL A 181 24.17 10.47 -1.35
CA VAL A 181 22.82 9.92 -1.10
C VAL A 181 22.80 9.27 0.27
N ASP A 182 22.05 9.86 1.21
CA ASP A 182 21.64 9.17 2.43
C ASP A 182 20.48 8.23 2.06
N LEU A 183 20.84 7.12 1.42
CA LEU A 183 19.93 6.05 1.13
C LEU A 183 19.84 5.16 2.37
N ARG A 184 18.91 5.45 3.25
CA ARG A 184 18.42 4.45 4.21
C ARG A 184 17.50 3.48 3.46
N THR A 185 18.13 2.63 2.65
CA THR A 185 17.46 1.68 1.75
C THR A 185 16.89 0.47 2.48
N ASP A 186 17.26 0.24 3.72
CA ASP A 186 16.86 -0.95 4.47
C ASP A 186 15.44 -0.84 5.03
N ASP A 187 14.90 0.37 5.19
CA ASP A 187 13.57 0.58 5.73
C ASP A 187 12.54 0.73 4.60
N LYS A 188 11.85 -0.36 4.30
CA LYS A 188 10.67 -0.33 3.40
C LYS A 188 9.55 0.56 3.93
N PHE A 189 9.52 0.78 5.23
CA PHE A 189 8.60 1.63 5.93
C PHE A 189 9.37 2.53 6.88
N ILE A 190 9.07 3.80 6.87
CA ILE A 190 9.57 4.76 7.84
C ILE A 190 8.39 5.28 8.65
N ALA A 191 8.65 5.60 9.92
CA ALA A 191 7.64 6.17 10.79
C ALA A 191 8.15 7.51 11.34
N ILE A 192 7.23 8.45 11.51
CA ILE A 192 7.39 9.65 12.32
C ILE A 192 6.64 9.39 13.62
N ASP A 193 7.26 9.64 14.77
CA ASP A 193 6.52 9.75 16.02
C ASP A 193 5.71 11.06 15.99
N TYR A 194 4.41 10.93 15.93
CA TYR A 194 3.48 12.06 15.86
C TYR A 194 2.52 12.02 17.03
N LYS A 195 2.72 12.92 18.00
CA LYS A 195 1.86 13.03 19.19
C LYS A 195 1.61 11.70 19.92
N GLY A 196 2.65 10.84 19.97
CA GLY A 196 2.62 9.58 20.72
C GLY A 196 2.13 8.36 19.93
N PHE A 197 1.95 8.47 18.62
CA PHE A 197 1.72 7.31 17.74
C PHE A 197 2.53 7.39 16.46
N PRO A 198 2.91 6.24 15.86
CA PRO A 198 3.64 6.23 14.61
C PRO A 198 2.77 6.58 13.41
N VAL A 199 3.24 7.52 12.59
CA VAL A 199 2.73 7.81 11.25
C VAL A 199 3.62 7.14 10.23
N TRP A 200 3.09 6.09 9.58
CA TRP A 200 3.83 5.28 8.62
C TRP A 200 3.82 5.87 7.22
N ILE A 201 5.01 5.94 6.63
CA ILE A 201 5.22 6.43 5.27
C ILE A 201 6.00 5.36 4.49
N VAL A 202 5.62 5.16 3.24
CA VAL A 202 6.38 4.31 2.31
C VAL A 202 7.18 5.23 1.41
N PRO A 203 8.47 5.44 1.66
CA PRO A 203 9.28 6.33 0.84
C PRO A 203 9.49 5.71 -0.54
N GLY A 204 9.54 6.59 -1.55
CA GLY A 204 10.20 6.28 -2.80
C GLY A 204 11.73 6.35 -2.62
N LEU A 205 12.36 7.33 -3.22
CA LEU A 205 13.79 7.61 -3.05
C LEU A 205 13.96 8.94 -2.31
N ILE A 206 14.79 8.98 -1.27
CA ILE A 206 15.20 10.22 -0.58
C ILE A 206 16.70 10.40 -0.80
N TYR A 207 17.12 11.59 -1.20
CA TYR A 207 18.52 11.91 -1.45
C TYR A 207 18.82 13.37 -1.11
N PHE A 208 20.12 13.63 -0.85
CA PHE A 208 20.64 14.98 -0.64
C PHE A 208 21.39 15.45 -1.88
N ARG A 209 21.14 16.68 -2.27
CA ARG A 209 21.92 17.37 -3.29
C ARG A 209 22.00 18.85 -2.99
N GLU A 210 23.24 19.41 -3.02
CA GLU A 210 23.48 20.84 -2.90
C GLU A 210 22.80 21.50 -1.68
N GLY A 211 22.73 20.78 -0.55
CA GLY A 211 22.09 21.26 0.64
C GLY A 211 20.55 21.18 0.64
N VAL A 212 19.95 20.49 -0.34
CA VAL A 212 18.50 20.25 -0.44
C VAL A 212 18.21 18.78 -0.22
N VAL A 213 17.21 18.47 0.61
CA VAL A 213 16.64 17.12 0.73
C VAL A 213 15.60 16.94 -0.34
N SER A 214 15.80 15.98 -1.21
CA SER A 214 14.84 15.66 -2.28
C SER A 214 14.23 14.28 -2.05
N ALA A 215 12.92 14.15 -2.25
CA ALA A 215 12.23 12.86 -2.28
C ALA A 215 11.49 12.68 -3.60
N ILE A 216 11.66 11.49 -4.18
CA ILE A 216 10.99 11.07 -5.41
C ILE A 216 10.03 9.95 -5.07
N ASN A 217 8.79 10.07 -5.54
CA ASN A 217 7.80 9.01 -5.52
C ASN A 217 7.34 8.68 -6.94
N ALA A 218 6.77 7.48 -7.13
CA ALA A 218 6.22 7.04 -8.41
C ALA A 218 4.87 6.36 -8.22
N GLU A 219 3.88 6.78 -9.00
CA GLU A 219 2.53 6.24 -8.99
C GLU A 219 2.11 5.84 -10.41
N VAL A 220 1.54 4.63 -10.56
CA VAL A 220 0.94 4.16 -11.81
C VAL A 220 -0.56 4.16 -11.67
N ARG A 221 -1.28 4.71 -12.65
CA ARG A 221 -2.73 4.75 -12.69
C ARG A 221 -3.25 4.28 -14.03
N LEU A 222 -3.98 3.18 -14.02
CA LEU A 222 -4.56 2.57 -15.22
C LEU A 222 -6.05 2.82 -15.34
N THR A 223 -6.69 3.18 -14.24
CA THR A 223 -8.14 3.41 -14.15
C THR A 223 -8.43 4.69 -13.38
N GLY A 224 -9.45 5.40 -13.80
CA GLY A 224 -9.94 6.61 -13.12
C GLY A 224 -9.74 7.87 -13.92
N ASP A 225 -10.40 8.92 -13.51
CA ASP A 225 -10.23 10.27 -14.02
C ASP A 225 -8.96 10.87 -13.41
N GLU A 226 -7.91 10.96 -14.22
CA GLU A 226 -6.61 11.51 -13.82
C GLU A 226 -6.69 13.00 -13.49
N ASN A 227 -7.74 13.66 -13.95
CA ASN A 227 -8.01 15.07 -13.67
C ASN A 227 -9.02 15.28 -12.54
N SER A 228 -9.35 14.22 -11.77
CA SER A 228 -10.26 14.37 -10.63
C SER A 228 -9.59 15.12 -9.47
N ASP A 229 -10.34 15.97 -8.78
CA ASP A 229 -9.88 16.68 -7.57
C ASP A 229 -9.38 15.69 -6.51
N ASP A 230 -9.96 14.50 -6.43
CA ASP A 230 -9.53 13.44 -5.52
C ASP A 230 -8.11 12.93 -5.84
N PHE A 231 -7.77 12.82 -7.11
CA PHE A 231 -6.42 12.44 -7.52
C PHE A 231 -5.39 13.46 -7.08
N PHE A 232 -5.61 14.74 -7.43
CA PHE A 232 -4.67 15.81 -7.08
C PHE A 232 -4.54 15.97 -5.56
N ARG A 233 -5.65 15.87 -4.83
CA ARG A 233 -5.64 15.89 -3.36
C ARG A 233 -4.80 14.74 -2.78
N ARG A 234 -4.92 13.53 -3.31
CA ARG A 234 -4.10 12.38 -2.85
C ARG A 234 -2.62 12.58 -3.09
N ILE A 235 -2.23 13.10 -4.25
CA ILE A 235 -0.83 13.43 -4.54
C ILE A 235 -0.34 14.52 -3.59
N GLY A 236 -1.12 15.58 -3.39
CA GLY A 236 -0.80 16.65 -2.45
C GLY A 236 -0.60 16.14 -1.02
N GLN A 237 -1.49 15.28 -0.53
CA GLN A 237 -1.39 14.66 0.80
C GLN A 237 -0.16 13.75 0.92
N LEU A 238 0.13 12.96 -0.10
CA LEU A 238 1.32 12.11 -0.13
C LEU A 238 2.61 12.93 -0.07
N ASN A 239 2.70 13.97 -0.91
CA ASN A 239 3.85 14.87 -0.94
C ASN A 239 4.02 15.60 0.40
N SER A 240 2.92 16.04 1.02
CA SER A 240 2.95 16.72 2.32
C SER A 240 3.40 15.81 3.45
N LEU A 241 3.03 14.53 3.43
CA LEU A 241 3.57 13.54 4.37
C LEU A 241 5.08 13.33 4.19
N PHE A 242 5.55 13.27 2.96
CA PHE A 242 7.00 13.20 2.69
C PHE A 242 7.72 14.45 3.17
N ALA A 243 7.13 15.63 2.92
CA ALA A 243 7.69 16.90 3.39
C ALA A 243 7.75 16.96 4.93
N LEU A 244 6.70 16.49 5.61
CA LEU A 244 6.66 16.40 7.07
C LEU A 244 7.78 15.48 7.57
N PHE A 245 7.93 14.28 6.97
CA PHE A 245 9.01 13.38 7.30
C PHE A 245 10.40 14.01 7.10
N CYS A 246 10.63 14.59 5.92
CA CYS A 246 11.93 15.21 5.62
C CYS A 246 12.25 16.36 6.57
N LYS A 247 11.28 17.23 6.89
CA LYS A 247 11.45 18.31 7.86
C LYS A 247 11.76 17.81 9.27
N THR A 248 11.11 16.73 9.70
CA THR A 248 11.34 16.13 11.02
C THR A 248 12.71 15.47 11.09
N ARG A 249 13.11 14.76 10.01
CA ARG A 249 14.33 13.97 9.99
C ARG A 249 15.58 14.82 9.67
N TYR A 250 15.40 15.89 8.90
CA TYR A 250 16.46 16.78 8.40
C TYR A 250 16.11 18.24 8.66
N PRO A 251 16.05 18.65 9.94
CA PRO A 251 15.66 20.02 10.31
C PRO A 251 16.65 21.04 9.73
N GLY A 252 16.11 22.14 9.21
CA GLY A 252 16.90 23.24 8.63
C GLY A 252 17.32 23.08 7.18
N TYR A 253 17.07 21.94 6.56
CA TYR A 253 17.30 21.77 5.13
C TYR A 253 16.06 22.09 4.31
N PRO A 254 16.20 22.80 3.17
CA PRO A 254 15.12 22.90 2.19
C PRO A 254 14.69 21.51 1.70
N VAL A 255 13.39 21.36 1.44
CA VAL A 255 12.79 20.09 1.04
C VAL A 255 12.15 20.21 -0.32
N ASN A 256 12.49 19.32 -1.25
CA ASN A 256 11.88 19.19 -2.56
C ASN A 256 11.25 17.81 -2.71
N ILE A 257 9.94 17.75 -3.04
CA ILE A 257 9.20 16.50 -3.21
C ILE A 257 8.63 16.44 -4.61
N THR A 258 8.92 15.35 -5.29
CA THR A 258 8.46 15.12 -6.66
C THR A 258 7.74 13.77 -6.76
N THR A 259 6.51 13.78 -7.26
CA THR A 259 5.79 12.54 -7.60
C THR A 259 5.64 12.42 -9.11
N PHE A 260 6.19 11.34 -9.66
CA PHE A 260 5.92 10.94 -11.04
C PHE A 260 4.65 10.11 -11.09
N THR A 261 3.77 10.44 -12.01
CA THR A 261 2.62 9.62 -12.30
C THR A 261 2.69 9.10 -13.73
N PHE A 262 2.28 7.85 -13.91
CA PHE A 262 2.19 7.20 -15.21
C PHE A 262 0.74 6.79 -15.43
N SER A 263 0.14 7.30 -16.49
CA SER A 263 -1.25 7.05 -16.83
C SER A 263 -1.41 5.90 -17.83
N LYS A 264 -2.66 5.58 -18.17
CA LYS A 264 -3.01 4.54 -19.13
C LYS A 264 -2.42 4.77 -20.53
N ASP A 265 -2.29 6.02 -20.93
CA ASP A 265 -1.68 6.47 -22.21
C ASP A 265 -0.16 6.59 -22.10
N LEU A 266 0.42 6.15 -20.96
CA LEU A 266 1.86 6.16 -20.73
C LEU A 266 2.46 7.57 -20.74
N SER A 267 1.61 8.59 -20.63
CA SER A 267 2.06 9.94 -20.33
C SER A 267 2.64 10.00 -18.93
N SER A 268 3.82 10.58 -18.80
CA SER A 268 4.40 10.85 -17.48
C SER A 268 4.17 12.31 -17.13
N VAL A 269 3.63 12.54 -15.93
CA VAL A 269 3.44 13.90 -15.41
C VAL A 269 4.10 13.99 -14.04
N VAL A 270 4.75 15.13 -13.79
CA VAL A 270 5.44 15.41 -12.53
C VAL A 270 4.58 16.37 -11.72
N TYR A 271 4.32 16.02 -10.47
CA TYR A 271 3.54 16.86 -9.57
C TYR A 271 4.35 17.26 -8.34
N ASN A 272 4.37 18.57 -8.07
CA ASN A 272 4.91 19.19 -6.86
C ASN A 272 3.78 19.80 -6.01
N LEU A 273 2.63 19.14 -5.98
CA LEU A 273 1.46 19.58 -5.24
C LEU A 273 1.65 19.26 -3.74
N PHE A 274 1.18 20.16 -2.90
CA PHE A 274 1.17 19.99 -1.45
C PHE A 274 -0.21 20.31 -0.88
N GLU A 275 -0.65 19.51 0.07
CA GLU A 275 -1.82 19.79 0.90
C GLU A 275 -1.35 20.57 2.14
N PRO A 276 -1.80 21.81 2.35
CA PRO A 276 -1.26 22.66 3.41
C PRO A 276 -1.55 22.16 4.82
N ASP A 277 -2.62 21.39 5.01
CA ASP A 277 -3.16 21.01 6.31
C ASP A 277 -3.01 19.51 6.63
N ILE A 278 -1.90 18.89 6.21
CA ILE A 278 -1.69 17.44 6.42
C ILE A 278 -1.74 17.03 7.89
N GLU A 279 -1.23 17.86 8.78
CA GLU A 279 -1.27 17.60 10.23
C GLU A 279 -2.71 17.64 10.77
N LYS A 280 -3.54 18.57 10.31
CA LYS A 280 -4.97 18.58 10.64
C LYS A 280 -5.70 17.34 10.14
N LEU A 281 -5.32 16.85 8.95
CA LEU A 281 -5.85 15.61 8.42
C LEU A 281 -5.51 14.42 9.32
N ILE A 282 -4.25 14.32 9.77
CA ILE A 282 -3.79 13.28 10.69
C ILE A 282 -4.58 13.36 12.01
N ASP A 283 -4.67 14.55 12.60
CA ASP A 283 -5.36 14.77 13.86
C ASP A 283 -6.85 14.39 13.79
N ALA A 284 -7.58 14.90 12.81
CA ALA A 284 -9.01 14.61 12.65
C ALA A 284 -9.26 13.12 12.37
N SER A 285 -8.48 12.55 11.45
CA SER A 285 -8.64 11.16 11.06
C SER A 285 -8.27 10.17 12.17
N SER A 286 -7.19 10.45 12.91
CA SER A 286 -6.79 9.59 14.04
C SER A 286 -7.80 9.66 15.18
N ALA A 287 -8.34 10.84 15.48
CA ALA A 287 -9.38 11.01 16.50
C ALA A 287 -10.66 10.22 16.15
N GLU A 288 -11.11 10.28 14.87
CA GLU A 288 -12.27 9.50 14.41
C GLU A 288 -12.02 7.98 14.52
N MET A 289 -10.82 7.51 14.17
CA MET A 289 -10.47 6.08 14.25
C MET A 289 -10.40 5.58 15.68
N LEU A 290 -9.79 6.38 16.58
CA LEU A 290 -9.64 6.05 18.00
C LEU A 290 -10.98 6.09 18.74
N ALA A 291 -11.92 6.93 18.33
CA ALA A 291 -13.26 6.98 18.91
C ALA A 291 -14.08 5.70 18.71
N LEU A 292 -13.67 4.80 17.79
CA LEU A 292 -14.31 3.50 17.58
C LEU A 292 -13.69 2.37 18.42
N ILE A 293 -12.71 2.70 19.25
CA ILE A 293 -12.08 1.77 20.19
C ILE A 293 -12.55 2.12 21.58
N ASP A 294 -13.02 1.14 22.32
CA ASP A 294 -13.48 1.35 23.67
C ASP A 294 -12.33 1.59 24.68
N ARG A 295 -12.67 1.85 25.94
CA ARG A 295 -11.69 2.14 27.01
C ARG A 295 -10.77 0.94 27.33
N ASP A 296 -11.21 -0.26 27.01
CA ASP A 296 -10.46 -1.49 27.25
C ASP A 296 -9.58 -1.87 26.06
N GLY A 297 -9.57 -1.03 25.01
CA GLY A 297 -8.81 -1.22 23.77
C GLY A 297 -9.45 -2.26 22.86
N LEU A 298 -10.77 -2.41 22.88
CA LEU A 298 -11.50 -3.35 22.06
C LEU A 298 -12.19 -2.66 20.87
N ALA A 299 -12.13 -3.29 19.71
CA ALA A 299 -12.88 -2.92 18.51
C ALA A 299 -14.14 -3.80 18.39
N HIS A 300 -15.30 -3.18 18.38
CA HIS A 300 -16.59 -3.86 18.28
C HIS A 300 -17.05 -3.90 16.82
N PRO A 301 -17.30 -5.07 16.22
CA PRO A 301 -17.64 -5.21 14.78
C PRO A 301 -18.82 -4.34 14.33
N GLU A 302 -19.79 -4.11 15.19
CA GLU A 302 -21.01 -3.31 14.95
C GLU A 302 -20.70 -1.81 14.73
N ASP A 303 -19.61 -1.29 15.29
CA ASP A 303 -19.20 0.11 15.12
C ASP A 303 -18.59 0.38 13.74
N PHE A 304 -18.38 -0.68 12.96
CA PHE A 304 -17.77 -0.61 11.64
C PHE A 304 -18.76 -1.04 10.54
N PRO A 305 -19.70 -0.19 10.15
CA PRO A 305 -20.69 -0.53 9.12
C PRO A 305 -20.01 -0.72 7.75
N PRO A 306 -20.61 -1.54 6.85
CA PRO A 306 -20.16 -1.63 5.47
C PRO A 306 -20.37 -0.31 4.73
N CYS A 307 -19.64 -0.14 3.60
CA CYS A 307 -19.82 1.06 2.78
C CYS A 307 -21.26 1.14 2.21
N GLU A 308 -21.76 2.35 2.07
CA GLU A 308 -23.09 2.62 1.53
C GLU A 308 -23.19 2.22 0.04
N ASN A 309 -22.17 2.54 -0.73
CA ASN A 309 -22.13 2.19 -2.15
C ASN A 309 -21.68 0.75 -2.38
N ARG A 310 -22.66 -0.16 -2.47
CA ARG A 310 -22.43 -1.59 -2.67
C ARG A 310 -21.84 -1.95 -4.04
N ALA A 311 -21.84 -1.05 -5.02
CA ALA A 311 -21.21 -1.30 -6.31
C ALA A 311 -19.70 -1.58 -6.16
N TYR A 312 -19.04 -0.90 -5.24
CA TYR A 312 -17.62 -1.12 -4.94
C TYR A 312 -17.31 -2.48 -4.30
N CYS A 313 -18.31 -3.12 -3.68
CA CYS A 313 -18.14 -4.43 -3.06
C CYS A 313 -17.80 -5.52 -4.08
N ARG A 314 -18.17 -5.36 -5.35
CA ARG A 314 -17.88 -6.34 -6.41
C ARG A 314 -16.41 -6.50 -6.71
N THR A 315 -15.60 -5.46 -6.51
CA THR A 315 -14.15 -5.45 -6.72
C THR A 315 -13.39 -5.24 -5.41
N CYS A 316 -14.06 -5.41 -4.28
CA CYS A 316 -13.45 -5.22 -2.97
C CYS A 316 -12.63 -6.44 -2.57
N ARG A 317 -11.36 -6.24 -2.17
CA ARG A 317 -10.50 -7.32 -1.69
C ARG A 317 -11.01 -8.01 -0.43
N TYR A 318 -11.85 -7.33 0.35
CA TYR A 318 -12.41 -7.86 1.60
C TYR A 318 -13.81 -8.48 1.41
N GLN A 319 -14.27 -8.66 0.16
CA GLN A 319 -15.63 -9.14 -0.13
C GLN A 319 -15.92 -10.47 0.55
N SER A 320 -14.99 -11.43 0.50
CA SER A 320 -15.15 -12.75 1.08
C SER A 320 -15.30 -12.68 2.61
N ALA A 321 -14.36 -12.01 3.29
CA ALA A 321 -14.42 -11.81 4.73
C ALA A 321 -15.65 -11.01 5.18
N CYS A 322 -16.06 -10.00 4.39
CA CYS A 322 -17.24 -9.19 4.68
C CYS A 322 -18.54 -10.03 4.61
N ARG A 323 -18.69 -10.90 3.59
CA ARG A 323 -19.83 -11.81 3.47
C ARG A 323 -19.88 -12.82 4.61
N LEU A 324 -18.74 -13.35 5.03
CA LEU A 324 -18.67 -14.25 6.19
C LEU A 324 -19.13 -13.56 7.47
N LEU A 325 -18.75 -12.29 7.67
CA LEU A 325 -19.22 -11.48 8.79
C LEU A 325 -20.74 -11.22 8.73
N GLU A 326 -21.28 -10.91 7.55
CA GLU A 326 -22.72 -10.69 7.37
C GLU A 326 -23.51 -11.98 7.64
N ASN A 327 -23.04 -13.13 7.17
CA ASN A 327 -23.69 -14.42 7.40
C ASN A 327 -23.69 -14.85 8.88
N ALA A 328 -22.60 -14.56 9.59
CA ALA A 328 -22.52 -14.81 11.02
C ALA A 328 -23.58 -14.00 11.82
N SER A 329 -23.86 -12.77 11.40
CA SER A 329 -24.86 -11.90 12.04
C SER A 329 -26.33 -12.24 11.68
N VAL A 330 -26.58 -12.88 10.54
CA VAL A 330 -27.97 -13.22 10.06
C VAL A 330 -28.45 -14.51 10.71
N GLN A 331 -27.58 -15.47 11.02
CA GLN A 331 -27.98 -16.73 11.68
C GLN A 331 -28.58 -16.51 13.07
N ASP A 332 -28.28 -15.40 13.71
CA ASP A 332 -28.82 -15.04 15.05
C ASP A 332 -30.19 -14.38 15.00
N GLY A 333 -30.51 -13.65 13.94
CA GLY A 333 -31.83 -13.03 13.77
C GLY A 333 -32.96 -14.04 13.52
N ALA A 334 -32.61 -15.26 13.07
CA ALA A 334 -33.57 -16.33 12.79
C ALA A 334 -33.84 -17.26 13.99
N ALA A 335 -33.01 -17.13 15.05
CA ALA A 335 -33.13 -17.97 16.29
C ALA A 335 -33.85 -17.22 17.43
N ARG A 336 -34.35 -16.02 17.20
CA ARG A 336 -35.22 -15.25 18.08
C ARG A 336 -36.60 -15.14 17.48
#